data_b092a0fc7c254c582e1b6469aba00558
#
_entry.id   b092a0fc7c254c582e1b6469aba00558
#
_cell.length_a   1.000
_cell.length_b   1.000
_cell.length_c   1.000
_cell.angle_alpha   90.00
_cell.angle_beta   90.00
_cell.angle_gamma   90.00
#
_symmetry.space_group_name_H-M   'P 1'
#
loop_
_entity.id
_entity.type
_entity.pdbx_description
1 polymer ?
#
loop_
_entity_poly.entity_id
_entity_poly.type
_entity_poly.pdbx_seq_one_letter_code
_entity_poly.pdbx_strand_id
1 'polypeptide(L)'
;MSAVSYSARPTGVRNFWLGFAGYLLPSFPIAFVWHLVLFEQKYRALQIYRDEPVIAFGLASMVIQGAIFSWLFPRVMRGSGSVIKDGLLYGLGAGVLSWSFTTLAVAAKNVMVSVPDYVLLETAFTILQFAVVGPLIALAYRR
;
A
#
# COMPACT_ATOMS: atom_id res chain seq x y z
N MET A 1 7.76 -10.08 28.67
CA MET A 1 7.44 -9.54 27.33
C MET A 1 6.12 -8.77 27.45
N SER A 2 6.19 -7.44 27.39
CA SER A 2 4.98 -6.62 27.48
C SER A 2 4.18 -6.73 26.18
N ALA A 3 2.92 -7.14 26.29
CA ALA A 3 2.02 -7.18 25.14
C ALA A 3 1.78 -5.77 24.60
N VAL A 4 2.02 -5.56 23.31
CA VAL A 4 1.67 -4.30 22.63
C VAL A 4 0.15 -4.26 22.53
N SER A 5 -0.47 -3.33 23.23
CA SER A 5 -1.93 -3.13 23.18
C SER A 5 -2.26 -1.95 22.27
N TYR A 6 -3.11 -2.19 21.26
CA TYR A 6 -3.74 -1.11 20.50
C TYR A 6 -5.07 -0.77 21.20
N SER A 7 -5.19 0.45 21.70
CA SER A 7 -6.38 0.83 22.43
C SER A 7 -7.58 1.04 21.51
N ALA A 8 -8.74 0.54 21.93
CA ALA A 8 -10.05 0.89 21.39
C ALA A 8 -10.49 2.35 21.74
N ARG A 9 -9.67 3.12 22.47
CA ARG A 9 -9.93 4.53 22.71
C ARG A 9 -9.65 5.35 21.44
N PRO A 10 -10.30 6.51 21.26
CA PRO A 10 -10.05 7.36 20.10
C PRO A 10 -8.54 7.58 19.98
N THR A 11 -7.97 7.02 18.94
CA THR A 11 -6.57 7.17 18.60
C THR A 11 -6.31 8.64 18.40
N GLY A 12 -5.33 9.18 19.14
CA GLY A 12 -5.03 10.61 19.06
C GLY A 12 -4.75 11.03 17.61
N VAL A 13 -5.15 12.23 17.27
CA VAL A 13 -4.91 12.86 15.96
C VAL A 13 -3.46 12.67 15.50
N ARG A 14 -2.52 12.70 16.44
CA ARG A 14 -1.09 12.43 16.18
C ARG A 14 -0.84 11.05 15.56
N ASN A 15 -1.42 9.98 16.11
CA ASN A 15 -1.19 8.62 15.61
C ASN A 15 -1.79 8.44 14.20
N PHE A 16 -2.93 9.09 13.94
CA PHE A 16 -3.50 9.11 12.59
C PHE A 16 -2.52 9.73 11.59
N TRP A 17 -1.97 10.91 11.88
CA TRP A 17 -1.05 11.58 10.97
C TRP A 17 0.29 10.85 10.82
N LEU A 18 0.78 10.20 11.89
CA LEU A 18 1.96 9.35 11.81
C LEU A 18 1.71 8.09 10.97
N GLY A 19 0.56 7.45 11.10
CA GLY A 19 0.19 6.31 10.26
C GLY A 19 -0.03 6.70 8.79
N PHE A 20 -0.66 7.85 8.56
CA PHE A 20 -0.79 8.45 7.23
C PHE A 20 0.58 8.71 6.57
N ALA A 21 1.50 9.34 7.31
CA ALA A 21 2.87 9.57 6.85
C ALA A 21 3.62 8.24 6.64
N GLY A 22 3.43 7.27 7.53
CA GLY A 22 4.00 5.91 7.41
C GLY A 22 3.52 5.15 6.17
N TYR A 23 2.38 5.52 5.61
CA TYR A 23 1.92 5.04 4.31
C TYR A 23 2.47 5.90 3.17
N LEU A 24 2.20 7.20 3.18
CA LEU A 24 2.41 8.09 2.03
C LEU A 24 3.89 8.26 1.68
N LEU A 25 4.75 8.50 2.69
CA LEU A 25 6.16 8.79 2.47
C LEU A 25 6.94 7.64 1.81
N PRO A 26 6.75 6.36 2.19
CA PRO A 26 7.39 5.26 1.47
C PRO A 26 6.65 4.85 0.19
N SER A 27 5.32 4.93 0.14
CA SER A 27 4.54 4.49 -1.03
C SER A 27 4.89 5.28 -2.27
N PHE A 28 5.01 6.60 -2.17
CA PHE A 28 5.28 7.44 -3.33
C PHE A 28 6.65 7.11 -3.99
N PRO A 29 7.78 7.11 -3.27
CA PRO A 29 9.06 6.76 -3.89
C PRO A 29 9.11 5.29 -4.33
N ILE A 30 8.52 4.35 -3.60
CA ILE A 30 8.45 2.93 -4.03
C ILE A 30 7.72 2.83 -5.37
N ALA A 31 6.55 3.43 -5.49
CA ALA A 31 5.77 3.40 -6.72
C ALA A 31 6.48 4.13 -7.86
N PHE A 32 7.04 5.31 -7.61
CA PHE A 32 7.76 6.08 -8.61
C PHE A 32 8.96 5.30 -9.16
N VAL A 33 9.80 4.80 -8.26
CA VAL A 33 11.01 4.05 -8.65
C VAL A 33 10.64 2.74 -9.35
N TRP A 34 9.63 2.02 -8.86
CA TRP A 34 9.19 0.76 -9.47
C TRP A 34 8.66 0.97 -10.89
N HIS A 35 7.68 1.86 -11.06
CA HIS A 35 6.94 1.98 -12.31
C HIS A 35 7.65 2.86 -13.35
N LEU A 36 8.35 3.91 -12.90
CA LEU A 36 8.88 4.94 -13.80
C LEU A 36 10.41 4.92 -13.92
N VAL A 37 11.11 4.03 -13.18
CA VAL A 37 12.57 3.90 -13.26
C VAL A 37 12.98 2.46 -13.53
N LEU A 38 12.68 1.52 -12.61
CA LEU A 38 13.18 0.14 -12.71
C LEU A 38 12.49 -0.68 -13.78
N PHE A 39 11.18 -0.56 -13.91
CA PHE A 39 10.36 -1.39 -14.79
C PHE A 39 9.63 -0.58 -15.87
N GLU A 40 10.00 0.69 -16.08
CA GLU A 40 9.37 1.56 -17.08
C GLU A 40 9.25 0.89 -18.46
N GLN A 41 10.35 0.33 -18.96
CA GLN A 41 10.36 -0.32 -20.27
C GLN A 41 9.43 -1.53 -20.34
N LYS A 42 9.30 -2.30 -19.23
CA LYS A 42 8.37 -3.43 -19.16
C LYS A 42 6.93 -2.96 -19.23
N TYR A 43 6.58 -1.91 -18.45
CA TYR A 43 5.23 -1.35 -18.47
C TYR A 43 4.88 -0.71 -19.82
N ARG A 44 5.84 -0.05 -20.48
CA ARG A 44 5.64 0.47 -21.86
C ARG A 44 5.43 -0.66 -22.86
N ALA A 45 6.18 -1.75 -22.76
CA ALA A 45 6.02 -2.92 -23.61
C ALA A 45 4.65 -3.61 -23.44
N LEU A 46 4.04 -3.53 -22.26
CA LEU A 46 2.69 -4.03 -21.99
C LEU A 46 1.58 -3.19 -22.63
N GLN A 47 1.90 -1.97 -23.09
CA GLN A 47 0.97 -1.03 -23.76
C GLN A 47 -0.25 -0.62 -22.91
N ILE A 48 -0.11 -0.64 -21.59
CA ILE A 48 -1.19 -0.23 -20.67
C ILE A 48 -1.02 1.19 -20.15
N TYR A 49 0.18 1.76 -20.26
CA TYR A 49 0.46 3.11 -19.79
C TYR A 49 0.15 4.17 -20.85
N ARG A 50 -0.26 5.32 -20.35
CA ARG A 50 -0.28 6.54 -21.13
C ARG A 50 1.16 6.96 -21.46
N ASP A 51 1.35 7.65 -22.58
CA ASP A 51 2.67 8.21 -22.93
C ASP A 51 3.19 9.15 -21.84
N GLU A 52 2.27 9.94 -21.26
CA GLU A 52 2.54 10.81 -20.12
C GLU A 52 1.65 10.43 -18.92
N PRO A 53 2.21 9.77 -17.88
CA PRO A 53 1.46 9.46 -16.66
C PRO A 53 1.03 10.72 -15.90
N VAL A 54 -0.22 10.77 -15.46
CA VAL A 54 -0.74 11.88 -14.64
C VAL A 54 -0.36 11.66 -13.19
N ILE A 55 0.82 12.11 -12.80
CA ILE A 55 1.39 11.93 -11.44
C ILE A 55 0.44 12.45 -10.35
N ALA A 56 -0.27 13.56 -10.62
CA ALA A 56 -1.21 14.14 -9.65
C ALA A 56 -2.33 13.16 -9.25
N PHE A 57 -2.83 12.34 -10.18
CA PHE A 57 -3.86 11.34 -9.85
C PHE A 57 -3.28 10.17 -9.04
N GLY A 58 -2.05 9.76 -9.35
CA GLY A 58 -1.34 8.76 -8.56
C GLY A 58 -1.13 9.23 -7.11
N LEU A 59 -0.65 10.47 -6.94
CA LEU A 59 -0.48 11.07 -5.62
C LEU A 59 -1.81 11.21 -4.87
N ALA A 60 -2.87 11.70 -5.54
CA ALA A 60 -4.19 11.83 -4.94
C ALA A 60 -4.75 10.48 -4.45
N SER A 61 -4.56 9.40 -5.24
CA SER A 61 -4.97 8.06 -4.82
C SER A 61 -4.22 7.59 -3.58
N MET A 62 -2.92 7.84 -3.49
CA MET A 62 -2.11 7.48 -2.32
C MET A 62 -2.50 8.28 -1.07
N VAL A 63 -2.85 9.57 -1.22
CA VAL A 63 -3.35 10.40 -0.12
C VAL A 63 -4.64 9.81 0.44
N ILE A 64 -5.60 9.47 -0.43
CA ILE A 64 -6.87 8.86 -0.02
C ILE A 64 -6.64 7.51 0.65
N GLN A 65 -5.83 6.65 0.05
CA GLN A 65 -5.51 5.32 0.60
C GLN A 65 -4.80 5.44 1.95
N GLY A 66 -3.81 6.33 2.07
CA GLY A 66 -3.09 6.55 3.32
C GLY A 66 -4.01 7.02 4.45
N ALA A 67 -4.95 7.91 4.17
CA ALA A 67 -5.94 8.36 5.13
C ALA A 67 -6.85 7.20 5.57
N ILE A 68 -7.34 6.41 4.64
CA ILE A 68 -8.22 5.26 4.92
C ILE A 68 -7.44 4.18 5.70
N PHE A 69 -6.25 3.81 5.27
CA PHE A 69 -5.48 2.75 5.94
C PHE A 69 -5.04 3.18 7.35
N SER A 70 -4.61 4.42 7.54
CA SER A 70 -4.30 4.91 8.87
C SER A 70 -5.53 4.94 9.78
N TRP A 71 -6.69 5.39 9.27
CA TRP A 71 -7.93 5.41 10.02
C TRP A 71 -8.44 4.01 10.37
N LEU A 72 -8.28 3.04 9.46
CA LEU A 72 -8.80 1.68 9.60
C LEU A 72 -7.96 0.83 10.56
N PHE A 73 -6.63 1.00 10.58
CA PHE A 73 -5.71 0.16 11.35
C PHE A 73 -6.16 -0.10 12.79
N PRO A 74 -6.40 0.94 13.63
CA PRO A 74 -6.76 0.74 15.03
C PRO A 74 -8.17 0.17 15.24
N ARG A 75 -8.99 0.10 14.19
CA ARG A 75 -10.35 -0.44 14.23
C ARG A 75 -10.39 -1.93 13.95
N VAL A 76 -9.45 -2.43 13.16
CA VAL A 76 -9.41 -3.85 12.77
C VAL A 76 -8.32 -4.63 13.50
N MET A 77 -7.24 -3.96 13.93
CA MET A 77 -6.12 -4.63 14.60
C MET A 77 -6.25 -4.52 16.12
N ARG A 78 -6.24 -5.69 16.79
CA ARG A 78 -6.32 -5.79 18.26
C ARG A 78 -4.97 -5.83 18.95
N GLY A 79 -3.88 -6.02 18.20
CA GLY A 79 -2.52 -6.17 18.70
C GLY A 79 -2.19 -7.59 19.15
N SER A 80 -1.11 -8.15 18.56
CA SER A 80 -0.58 -9.47 18.93
C SER A 80 0.62 -9.39 19.90
N GLY A 81 1.01 -8.19 20.26
CA GLY A 81 2.25 -7.94 21.00
C GLY A 81 3.48 -7.66 20.13
N SER A 82 3.38 -7.82 18.82
CA SER A 82 4.46 -7.56 17.86
C SER A 82 4.03 -6.58 16.79
N VAL A 83 4.67 -5.42 16.73
CA VAL A 83 4.41 -4.38 15.71
C VAL A 83 4.62 -4.91 14.30
N ILE A 84 5.68 -5.70 14.10
CA ILE A 84 6.00 -6.27 12.78
C ILE A 84 4.93 -7.27 12.34
N LYS A 85 4.55 -8.20 13.23
CA LYS A 85 3.52 -9.19 12.93
C LYS A 85 2.18 -8.52 12.62
N ASP A 86 1.78 -7.57 13.43
CA ASP A 86 0.51 -6.84 13.24
C ASP A 86 0.55 -6.01 11.95
N GLY A 87 1.68 -5.36 11.69
CA GLY A 87 1.87 -4.59 10.47
C GLY A 87 1.86 -5.46 9.22
N LEU A 88 2.52 -6.61 9.23
CA LEU A 88 2.51 -7.54 8.10
C LEU A 88 1.13 -8.16 7.88
N LEU A 89 0.42 -8.52 8.94
CA LEU A 89 -0.95 -9.05 8.83
C LEU A 89 -1.91 -7.99 8.28
N TYR A 90 -1.82 -6.75 8.79
CA TYR A 90 -2.58 -5.64 8.25
C TYR A 90 -2.22 -5.33 6.80
N GLY A 91 -0.91 -5.29 6.50
CA GLY A 91 -0.39 -5.07 5.16
C GLY A 91 -0.85 -6.15 4.18
N LEU A 92 -0.92 -7.41 4.60
CA LEU A 92 -1.46 -8.49 3.78
C LEU A 92 -2.93 -8.23 3.40
N GLY A 93 -3.77 -7.91 4.38
CA GLY A 93 -5.19 -7.62 4.12
C GLY A 93 -5.38 -6.39 3.23
N ALA A 94 -4.71 -5.29 3.54
CA ALA A 94 -4.76 -4.06 2.75
C ALA A 94 -4.16 -4.26 1.35
N GLY A 95 -3.07 -5.03 1.24
CA GLY A 95 -2.42 -5.36 -0.03
C GLY A 95 -3.31 -6.21 -0.93
N VAL A 96 -3.94 -7.25 -0.41
CA VAL A 96 -4.89 -8.08 -1.18
C VAL A 96 -6.08 -7.24 -1.67
N LEU A 97 -6.62 -6.40 -0.81
CA LEU A 97 -7.70 -5.49 -1.20
C LEU A 97 -7.24 -4.54 -2.33
N SER A 98 -6.11 -3.87 -2.17
CA SER A 98 -5.56 -2.97 -3.19
C SER A 98 -5.29 -3.72 -4.49
N TRP A 99 -4.61 -4.86 -4.42
CA TRP A 99 -4.27 -5.70 -5.57
C TRP A 99 -5.49 -6.15 -6.35
N SER A 100 -6.60 -6.47 -5.68
CA SER A 100 -7.85 -6.88 -6.34
C SER A 100 -8.39 -5.80 -7.26
N PHE A 101 -8.27 -4.52 -6.88
CA PHE A 101 -8.73 -3.38 -7.69
C PHE A 101 -7.68 -2.90 -8.71
N THR A 102 -6.43 -2.81 -8.30
CA THR A 102 -5.37 -2.23 -9.14
C THR A 102 -4.79 -3.23 -10.13
N THR A 103 -4.86 -4.51 -9.83
CA THR A 103 -4.30 -5.56 -10.68
C THR A 103 -5.37 -6.39 -11.37
N LEU A 104 -6.19 -7.14 -10.62
CA LEU A 104 -7.19 -8.02 -11.24
C LEU A 104 -8.25 -7.27 -12.03
N ALA A 105 -8.84 -6.22 -11.46
CA ALA A 105 -9.87 -5.46 -12.14
C ALA A 105 -9.32 -4.67 -13.34
N VAL A 106 -8.06 -4.27 -13.30
CA VAL A 106 -7.38 -3.64 -14.45
C VAL A 106 -7.09 -4.68 -15.52
N ALA A 107 -6.52 -5.83 -15.17
CA ALA A 107 -6.26 -6.93 -16.10
C ALA A 107 -7.53 -7.43 -16.79
N ALA A 108 -8.67 -7.42 -16.09
CA ALA A 108 -9.94 -7.89 -16.64
C ALA A 108 -10.55 -6.98 -17.72
N LYS A 109 -10.21 -5.69 -17.76
CA LYS A 109 -10.90 -4.69 -18.61
C LYS A 109 -9.99 -3.87 -19.50
N ASN A 110 -8.68 -3.96 -19.35
CA ASN A 110 -7.75 -3.22 -20.20
C ASN A 110 -7.06 -4.15 -21.18
N VAL A 111 -6.92 -3.67 -22.42
CA VAL A 111 -6.14 -4.38 -23.43
C VAL A 111 -4.66 -4.21 -23.09
N MET A 112 -3.93 -5.33 -23.06
CA MET A 112 -2.48 -5.34 -22.84
C MET A 112 -1.84 -6.51 -23.57
N VAL A 113 -0.56 -6.39 -23.88
CA VAL A 113 0.20 -7.39 -24.64
C VAL A 113 0.31 -8.73 -23.89
N SER A 114 0.49 -8.67 -22.57
CA SER A 114 0.63 -9.88 -21.72
C SER A 114 -0.02 -9.63 -20.35
N VAL A 115 -1.17 -10.25 -20.12
CA VAL A 115 -1.84 -10.26 -18.81
C VAL A 115 -0.99 -10.93 -17.73
N PRO A 116 -0.37 -12.11 -17.97
CA PRO A 116 0.47 -12.75 -16.96
C PRO A 116 1.64 -11.89 -16.49
N ASP A 117 2.34 -11.22 -17.40
CA ASP A 117 3.48 -10.37 -17.04
C ASP A 117 3.03 -9.15 -16.23
N TYR A 118 1.91 -8.54 -16.60
CA TYR A 118 1.31 -7.46 -15.82
C TYR A 118 0.96 -7.91 -14.41
N VAL A 119 0.22 -9.00 -14.27
CA VAL A 119 -0.18 -9.54 -12.97
C VAL A 119 1.05 -9.87 -12.11
N LEU A 120 2.09 -10.44 -12.70
CA LEU A 120 3.33 -10.77 -11.99
C LEU A 120 4.03 -9.50 -11.46
N LEU A 121 4.18 -8.47 -12.31
CA LEU A 121 4.82 -7.21 -11.93
C LEU A 121 4.04 -6.48 -10.82
N GLU A 122 2.74 -6.39 -10.95
CA GLU A 122 1.88 -5.72 -9.97
C GLU A 122 1.78 -6.51 -8.66
N THR A 123 1.83 -7.84 -8.72
CA THR A 123 1.87 -8.67 -7.51
C THR A 123 3.16 -8.43 -6.73
N ALA A 124 4.31 -8.44 -7.42
CA ALA A 124 5.60 -8.17 -6.79
C ALA A 124 5.66 -6.75 -6.20
N PHE A 125 5.16 -5.76 -6.93
CA PHE A 125 5.04 -4.39 -6.43
C PHE A 125 4.18 -4.30 -5.17
N THR A 126 2.99 -4.89 -5.19
CA THR A 126 2.05 -4.85 -4.07
C THR A 126 2.64 -5.51 -2.83
N ILE A 127 3.30 -6.67 -2.98
CA ILE A 127 3.97 -7.35 -1.87
C ILE A 127 5.04 -6.44 -1.27
N LEU A 128 5.91 -5.85 -2.08
CA LEU A 128 6.95 -4.94 -1.61
C LEU A 128 6.36 -3.74 -0.88
N GLN A 129 5.40 -3.07 -1.48
CA GLN A 129 4.77 -1.88 -0.91
C GLN A 129 4.15 -2.18 0.45
N PHE A 130 3.29 -3.19 0.54
CA PHE A 130 2.55 -3.48 1.76
C PHE A 130 3.38 -4.18 2.85
N ALA A 131 4.47 -4.87 2.49
CA ALA A 131 5.46 -5.35 3.45
C ALA A 131 6.21 -4.20 4.14
N VAL A 132 6.36 -3.06 3.48
CA VAL A 132 6.98 -1.86 4.05
C VAL A 132 5.96 -1.01 4.82
N VAL A 133 4.84 -0.65 4.18
CA VAL A 133 3.92 0.32 4.78
C VAL A 133 3.09 -0.26 5.93
N GLY A 134 2.77 -1.54 5.92
CA GLY A 134 2.02 -2.17 7.00
C GLY A 134 2.71 -2.04 8.35
N PRO A 135 3.97 -2.46 8.51
CA PRO A 135 4.75 -2.26 9.74
C PRO A 135 4.91 -0.78 10.14
N LEU A 136 5.07 0.14 9.20
CA LEU A 136 5.19 1.57 9.49
C LEU A 136 3.88 2.17 10.02
N ILE A 137 2.73 1.76 9.47
CA ILE A 137 1.43 2.13 10.02
C ILE A 137 1.30 1.55 11.44
N ALA A 138 1.60 0.26 11.65
CA ALA A 138 1.51 -0.36 12.96
C ALA A 138 2.41 0.33 14.00
N LEU A 139 3.61 0.76 13.60
CA LEU A 139 4.54 1.50 14.45
C LEU A 139 3.94 2.82 14.96
N ALA A 140 3.18 3.52 14.10
CA ALA A 140 2.52 4.77 14.48
C ALA A 140 1.47 4.59 15.59
N TYR A 141 0.92 3.41 15.73
CA TYR A 141 -0.12 3.08 16.72
C TYR A 141 0.39 2.26 17.91
N ARG A 142 1.69 1.93 17.95
CA ARG A 142 2.27 1.23 19.11
C ARG A 142 2.23 2.13 20.34
N ARG A 143 2.02 1.54 21.50
CA ARG A 143 2.10 2.18 22.83
C ARG A 143 3.31 1.67 23.59
#